data_23088c9b9da4ea28e76004fe1f6e075e
#
_entry.id   23088c9b9da4ea28e76004fe1f6e075e
#
_cell.length_a   1.000
_cell.length_b   1.000
_cell.length_c   1.000
_cell.angle_alpha   90.00
_cell.angle_beta   90.00
_cell.angle_gamma   90.00
#
_symmetry.space_group_name_H-M   'P 1'
#
loop_
_entity.id
_entity.type
_entity.pdbx_description
1 polymer ?
#
loop_
_entity_poly.entity_id
_entity_poly.type
_entity_poly.pdbx_seq_one_letter_code
_entity_poly.pdbx_strand_id
1 'polypeptide(L)'
;MVRNNINRNYFKEDFLVKRDFIDTCSFSKDEMQYLAELGIKIKATINHGYYPSLLKGKSLGMIFDQVSTRTRCSAETAMTELGGHALYLAPGQIQLGENGHEGLADTSHALGDLVDIIGVRTASHDDIVEIAQNSPAPVVNFMSDNDHPTQALGDLITIKEFLPQGKKLSDVKLVFVGDATQITVSALFLCAQMGMHFVQYGPKEKHLPMEILDKAAKIAQENGGTITLSEDEKVLEDADFVYTDVWYGLYDQEHSKDEYMKIFYPKYQVNDELLAKTKNPSVKFMHCLPANRDEEVTASVLDGKKSIVWQQAANKKTAMRAVFTYLLKGKSLDVLNEITD
;
A
#
# COMPACT_ATOMS: atom_id res chain seq x y z
N MET A 1 -34.34 46.22 12.12
CA MET A 1 -33.02 45.77 11.62
C MET A 1 -32.26 45.15 12.78
N VAL A 2 -32.30 43.84 12.92
CA VAL A 2 -31.52 43.11 13.93
C VAL A 2 -30.38 42.45 13.15
N ARG A 3 -29.17 42.98 13.27
CA ARG A 3 -27.97 42.37 12.76
C ARG A 3 -27.59 41.25 13.73
N ASN A 4 -27.80 40.01 13.34
CA ASN A 4 -27.25 38.85 14.02
C ASN A 4 -25.71 38.89 13.88
N ASN A 5 -25.04 39.27 14.94
CA ASN A 5 -23.62 39.01 15.14
C ASN A 5 -23.46 37.50 15.39
N ILE A 6 -23.24 36.75 14.33
CA ILE A 6 -22.74 35.37 14.45
C ILE A 6 -21.31 35.49 14.95
N ASN A 7 -21.11 35.07 16.18
CA ASN A 7 -19.84 35.12 16.89
C ASN A 7 -18.87 34.14 16.22
N ARG A 8 -17.91 34.65 15.45
CA ARG A 8 -16.90 33.88 14.68
C ARG A 8 -15.89 33.14 15.58
N ASN A 9 -16.08 33.07 16.88
CA ASN A 9 -15.19 32.41 17.83
C ASN A 9 -15.55 30.94 18.14
N TYR A 10 -16.50 30.34 17.42
CA TYR A 10 -16.86 28.92 17.60
C TYR A 10 -16.11 27.94 16.71
N PHE A 11 -15.20 28.41 15.86
CA PHE A 11 -14.42 27.55 14.93
C PHE A 11 -12.92 27.76 15.16
N LYS A 12 -12.43 27.53 16.36
CA LYS A 12 -11.04 27.10 16.58
C LYS A 12 -11.04 25.60 16.87
N GLU A 13 -11.47 24.80 15.91
CA GLU A 13 -10.91 23.49 15.73
C GLU A 13 -9.48 23.74 15.21
N ASP A 14 -8.49 23.13 15.83
CA ASP A 14 -7.15 23.04 15.27
C ASP A 14 -7.31 22.30 13.93
N PHE A 15 -7.36 23.05 12.83
CA PHE A 15 -7.45 22.47 11.50
C PHE A 15 -6.20 21.60 11.35
N LEU A 16 -6.40 20.30 11.27
CA LEU A 16 -5.33 19.38 10.88
C LEU A 16 -4.75 19.91 9.57
N VAL A 17 -3.44 20.15 9.56
CA VAL A 17 -2.75 20.49 8.31
C VAL A 17 -2.98 19.33 7.36
N LYS A 18 -3.55 19.62 6.19
CA LYS A 18 -3.77 18.61 5.15
C LYS A 18 -2.51 17.81 4.93
N ARG A 19 -2.63 16.50 4.97
CA ARG A 19 -1.58 15.54 4.58
C ARG A 19 -2.14 14.55 3.59
N ASP A 20 -1.32 14.18 2.63
CA ASP A 20 -1.65 13.19 1.61
C ASP A 20 -0.86 11.90 1.85
N PHE A 21 -1.37 10.77 1.42
CA PHE A 21 -0.69 9.47 1.46
C PHE A 21 -0.48 8.98 0.03
N ILE A 22 0.46 9.61 -0.69
CA ILE A 22 0.69 9.37 -2.11
C ILE A 22 1.93 8.52 -2.42
N ASP A 23 2.91 8.52 -1.50
CA ASP A 23 4.14 7.73 -1.61
C ASP A 23 4.39 6.93 -0.35
N THR A 24 4.97 5.73 -0.51
CA THR A 24 5.44 4.90 0.62
C THR A 24 6.51 5.63 1.42
N CYS A 25 7.40 6.37 0.75
CA CYS A 25 8.53 7.05 1.40
C CYS A 25 8.20 8.44 1.98
N SER A 26 6.97 8.95 1.83
CA SER A 26 6.56 10.27 2.33
C SER A 26 6.24 10.29 3.82
N PHE A 27 6.09 9.12 4.44
CA PHE A 27 5.84 8.97 5.87
C PHE A 27 7.10 8.48 6.57
N SER A 28 7.39 9.02 7.74
CA SER A 28 8.52 8.59 8.56
C SER A 28 8.34 7.15 9.09
N LYS A 29 9.43 6.54 9.54
CA LYS A 29 9.42 5.24 10.22
C LYS A 29 8.38 5.17 11.34
N ASP A 30 8.38 6.18 12.20
CA ASP A 30 7.47 6.25 13.35
C ASP A 30 6.01 6.39 12.93
N GLU A 31 5.74 7.13 11.85
CA GLU A 31 4.39 7.28 11.32
C GLU A 31 3.89 5.97 10.69
N MET A 32 4.73 5.29 9.91
CA MET A 32 4.37 3.99 9.33
C MET A 32 4.14 2.93 10.42
N GLN A 33 4.94 2.93 11.49
CA GLN A 33 4.73 2.05 12.63
C GLN A 33 3.43 2.37 13.36
N TYR A 34 3.14 3.65 13.59
CA TYR A 34 1.89 4.09 14.19
C TYR A 34 0.68 3.68 13.35
N LEU A 35 0.72 3.88 12.03
CA LEU A 35 -0.34 3.46 11.11
C LEU A 35 -0.58 1.94 11.18
N ALA A 36 0.49 1.14 11.21
CA ALA A 36 0.37 -0.30 11.32
C ALA A 36 -0.26 -0.72 12.66
N GLU A 37 0.14 -0.10 13.77
CA GLU A 37 -0.41 -0.37 15.10
C GLU A 37 -1.87 0.07 15.23
N LEU A 38 -2.21 1.24 14.70
CA LEU A 38 -3.58 1.74 14.63
C LEU A 38 -4.47 0.75 13.84
N GLY A 39 -4.00 0.31 12.67
CA GLY A 39 -4.73 -0.66 11.86
C GLY A 39 -4.95 -1.99 12.58
N ILE A 40 -3.92 -2.54 13.22
CA ILE A 40 -4.01 -3.78 14.00
C ILE A 40 -5.01 -3.62 15.16
N LYS A 41 -4.99 -2.49 15.87
CA LYS A 41 -5.90 -2.21 16.97
C LYS A 41 -7.35 -2.13 16.50
N ILE A 42 -7.62 -1.36 15.42
CA ILE A 42 -8.96 -1.27 14.82
C ILE A 42 -9.43 -2.66 14.37
N LYS A 43 -8.56 -3.44 13.71
CA LYS A 43 -8.86 -4.80 13.27
C LYS A 43 -9.24 -5.71 14.44
N ALA A 44 -8.48 -5.66 15.53
CA ALA A 44 -8.75 -6.44 16.74
C ALA A 44 -10.11 -6.09 17.34
N THR A 45 -10.43 -4.81 17.45
CA THR A 45 -11.70 -4.30 17.98
C THR A 45 -12.89 -4.77 17.13
N ILE A 46 -12.78 -4.69 15.82
CA ILE A 46 -13.83 -5.16 14.89
C ILE A 46 -13.99 -6.69 14.97
N ASN A 47 -12.92 -7.45 15.11
CA ASN A 47 -12.97 -8.90 15.27
C ASN A 47 -13.67 -9.33 16.56
N HIS A 48 -13.73 -8.47 17.58
CA HIS A 48 -14.53 -8.66 18.78
C HIS A 48 -15.97 -8.17 18.65
N GLY A 49 -16.39 -7.73 17.45
CA GLY A 49 -17.76 -7.32 17.15
C GLY A 49 -18.08 -5.84 17.43
N TYR A 50 -17.09 -5.03 17.82
CA TYR A 50 -17.25 -3.61 18.01
C TYR A 50 -16.72 -2.81 16.82
N TYR A 51 -17.57 -2.03 16.18
CA TYR A 51 -17.25 -1.19 15.03
C TYR A 51 -17.09 0.26 15.49
N PRO A 52 -15.86 0.77 15.67
CA PRO A 52 -15.65 2.12 16.17
C PRO A 52 -16.06 3.13 15.09
N SER A 53 -17.01 4.03 15.43
CA SER A 53 -17.51 5.04 14.48
C SER A 53 -16.55 6.24 14.34
N LEU A 54 -15.26 5.95 14.12
CA LEU A 54 -14.17 6.94 14.04
C LEU A 54 -14.39 7.98 12.94
N LEU A 55 -15.06 7.60 11.85
CA LEU A 55 -15.27 8.44 10.67
C LEU A 55 -16.77 8.70 10.42
N LYS A 56 -17.56 8.75 11.47
CA LYS A 56 -18.99 9.04 11.37
C LYS A 56 -19.23 10.36 10.65
N GLY A 57 -20.06 10.32 9.59
CA GLY A 57 -20.41 11.48 8.77
C GLY A 57 -19.32 11.92 7.80
N LYS A 58 -18.21 11.18 7.67
CA LYS A 58 -17.15 11.41 6.69
C LYS A 58 -17.42 10.68 5.39
N SER A 59 -16.94 11.25 4.28
CA SER A 59 -17.11 10.72 2.94
C SER A 59 -15.78 10.53 2.22
N LEU A 60 -15.66 9.40 1.50
CA LEU A 60 -14.54 9.06 0.61
C LEU A 60 -14.99 9.12 -0.84
N GLY A 61 -14.38 9.98 -1.64
CA GLY A 61 -14.51 9.93 -3.11
C GLY A 61 -13.41 9.05 -3.70
N MET A 62 -13.77 8.07 -4.54
CA MET A 62 -12.80 7.16 -5.14
C MET A 62 -12.77 7.32 -6.65
N ILE A 63 -11.66 7.85 -7.18
CA ILE A 63 -11.39 7.97 -8.62
C ILE A 63 -10.64 6.72 -9.07
N PHE A 64 -11.20 6.01 -10.06
CA PHE A 64 -10.56 4.85 -10.68
C PHE A 64 -10.57 5.03 -12.19
N ASP A 65 -9.41 5.01 -12.82
CA ASP A 65 -9.26 4.87 -14.28
C ASP A 65 -9.18 3.40 -14.71
N GLN A 66 -8.86 2.51 -13.75
CA GLN A 66 -8.74 1.08 -13.96
C GLN A 66 -9.54 0.28 -12.93
N VAL A 67 -10.10 -0.82 -13.40
CA VAL A 67 -10.88 -1.73 -12.54
C VAL A 67 -10.02 -2.38 -11.46
N SER A 68 -10.56 -2.48 -10.25
CA SER A 68 -9.90 -3.16 -9.13
C SER A 68 -10.91 -3.68 -8.12
N THR A 69 -11.01 -5.00 -8.01
CA THR A 69 -11.90 -5.63 -7.02
C THR A 69 -11.39 -5.44 -5.60
N ARG A 70 -10.15 -5.81 -5.32
CA ARG A 70 -9.58 -5.81 -3.96
C ARG A 70 -9.46 -4.41 -3.39
N THR A 71 -8.90 -3.47 -4.14
CA THR A 71 -8.70 -2.09 -3.66
C THR A 71 -10.04 -1.41 -3.42
N ARG A 72 -10.98 -1.52 -4.35
CA ARG A 72 -12.33 -0.96 -4.21
C ARG A 72 -13.02 -1.53 -2.97
N CYS A 73 -13.17 -2.86 -2.88
CA CYS A 73 -13.85 -3.49 -1.74
C CYS A 73 -13.17 -3.16 -0.40
N SER A 74 -11.83 -3.09 -0.38
CA SER A 74 -11.09 -2.74 0.85
C SER A 74 -11.38 -1.31 1.28
N ALA A 75 -11.39 -0.34 0.37
CA ALA A 75 -11.63 1.06 0.67
C ALA A 75 -13.09 1.33 1.07
N GLU A 76 -14.06 0.84 0.29
CA GLU A 76 -15.48 0.98 0.59
C GLU A 76 -15.83 0.37 1.96
N THR A 77 -15.39 -0.87 2.19
CA THR A 77 -15.67 -1.57 3.45
C THR A 77 -14.97 -0.90 4.63
N ALA A 78 -13.70 -0.47 4.48
CA ALA A 78 -12.98 0.22 5.54
C ALA A 78 -13.71 1.50 5.97
N MET A 79 -14.15 2.30 5.02
CA MET A 79 -14.90 3.54 5.30
C MET A 79 -16.22 3.25 6.00
N THR A 80 -16.98 2.25 5.51
CA THR A 80 -18.27 1.84 6.10
C THR A 80 -18.09 1.31 7.52
N GLU A 81 -17.09 0.47 7.78
CA GLU A 81 -16.83 -0.09 9.11
C GLU A 81 -16.43 0.98 10.15
N LEU A 82 -15.93 2.12 9.70
CA LEU A 82 -15.61 3.28 10.53
C LEU A 82 -16.76 4.31 10.65
N GLY A 83 -17.95 3.99 10.11
CA GLY A 83 -19.15 4.82 10.19
C GLY A 83 -19.23 5.91 9.13
N GLY A 84 -18.36 5.90 8.13
CA GLY A 84 -18.36 6.81 7.01
C GLY A 84 -19.09 6.27 5.77
N HIS A 85 -18.97 6.98 4.67
CA HIS A 85 -19.56 6.66 3.38
C HIS A 85 -18.51 6.70 2.27
N ALA A 86 -18.62 5.85 1.25
CA ALA A 86 -17.73 5.85 0.11
C ALA A 86 -18.50 5.96 -1.22
N LEU A 87 -17.99 6.79 -2.12
CA LEU A 87 -18.51 7.06 -3.45
C LEU A 87 -17.54 6.49 -4.47
N TYR A 88 -17.99 5.56 -5.30
CA TYR A 88 -17.18 5.00 -6.38
C TYR A 88 -17.43 5.74 -7.69
N LEU A 89 -16.41 6.44 -8.15
CA LEU A 89 -16.39 7.16 -9.42
C LEU A 89 -15.69 6.25 -10.45
N ALA A 90 -16.49 5.48 -11.15
CA ALA A 90 -16.01 4.46 -12.11
C ALA A 90 -15.37 5.11 -13.34
N PRO A 91 -14.49 4.38 -14.06
CA PRO A 91 -13.94 4.85 -15.34
C PRO A 91 -15.04 5.28 -16.30
N GLY A 92 -14.87 6.46 -16.90
CA GLY A 92 -15.84 7.03 -17.85
C GLY A 92 -17.16 7.55 -17.21
N GLN A 93 -17.27 7.56 -15.89
CA GLN A 93 -18.44 8.11 -15.18
C GLN A 93 -18.17 9.48 -14.53
N ILE A 94 -16.96 10.00 -14.71
CA ILE A 94 -16.56 11.35 -14.28
C ILE A 94 -16.19 12.18 -15.48
N GLN A 95 -16.24 13.51 -15.35
CA GLN A 95 -15.95 14.43 -16.45
C GLN A 95 -14.44 14.67 -16.66
N LEU A 96 -13.59 13.73 -16.24
CA LEU A 96 -12.16 13.73 -16.41
C LEU A 96 -11.69 13.00 -17.67
N GLY A 97 -10.55 13.44 -18.23
CA GLY A 97 -9.87 12.79 -19.33
C GLY A 97 -10.38 13.19 -20.70
N GLU A 98 -10.00 12.42 -21.74
CA GLU A 98 -10.28 12.74 -23.17
C GLU A 98 -11.77 12.90 -23.51
N ASN A 99 -12.64 12.25 -22.74
CA ASN A 99 -14.10 12.33 -22.91
C ASN A 99 -14.76 13.32 -21.94
N GLY A 100 -13.97 13.96 -21.06
CA GLY A 100 -14.41 14.95 -20.10
C GLY A 100 -14.19 16.38 -20.62
N HIS A 101 -14.91 17.33 -20.05
CA HIS A 101 -14.75 18.74 -20.36
C HIS A 101 -14.05 19.52 -19.27
N GLU A 102 -13.62 18.82 -18.20
CA GLU A 102 -13.04 19.43 -17.00
C GLU A 102 -11.59 19.01 -16.82
N GLY A 103 -10.73 19.96 -16.49
CA GLY A 103 -9.33 19.72 -16.19
C GLY A 103 -9.16 18.98 -14.86
N LEU A 104 -8.04 18.27 -14.71
CA LEU A 104 -7.73 17.49 -13.51
C LEU A 104 -7.70 18.36 -12.24
N ALA A 105 -7.11 19.56 -12.33
CA ALA A 105 -7.05 20.52 -11.24
C ALA A 105 -8.44 20.99 -10.77
N ASP A 106 -9.32 21.34 -11.72
CA ASP A 106 -10.67 21.83 -11.41
C ASP A 106 -11.53 20.73 -10.76
N THR A 107 -11.52 19.51 -11.35
CA THR A 107 -12.21 18.35 -10.77
C THR A 107 -11.67 18.03 -9.39
N SER A 108 -10.36 18.11 -9.17
CA SER A 108 -9.74 17.80 -7.87
C SER A 108 -10.17 18.80 -6.81
N HIS A 109 -10.25 20.09 -7.15
CA HIS A 109 -10.71 21.13 -6.26
C HIS A 109 -12.20 20.94 -5.92
N ALA A 110 -13.04 20.81 -6.94
CA ALA A 110 -14.48 20.63 -6.76
C ALA A 110 -14.81 19.36 -5.95
N LEU A 111 -14.18 18.24 -6.27
CA LEU A 111 -14.39 16.98 -5.55
C LEU A 111 -13.91 17.08 -4.09
N GLY A 112 -12.75 17.73 -3.86
CA GLY A 112 -12.22 17.93 -2.51
C GLY A 112 -13.08 18.81 -1.61
N ASP A 113 -13.92 19.69 -2.17
CA ASP A 113 -14.93 20.43 -1.43
C ASP A 113 -16.19 19.61 -1.14
N LEU A 114 -16.43 18.55 -1.91
CA LEU A 114 -17.62 17.69 -1.79
C LEU A 114 -17.43 16.47 -0.90
N VAL A 115 -16.18 16.02 -0.71
CA VAL A 115 -15.84 14.84 0.10
C VAL A 115 -14.73 15.17 1.10
N ASP A 116 -14.61 14.35 2.16
CA ASP A 116 -13.60 14.57 3.20
C ASP A 116 -12.23 14.00 2.85
N ILE A 117 -12.16 13.01 1.96
CA ILE A 117 -10.92 12.35 1.52
C ILE A 117 -11.11 11.81 0.11
N ILE A 118 -10.05 11.84 -0.70
CA ILE A 118 -10.05 11.31 -2.06
C ILE A 118 -9.08 10.12 -2.15
N GLY A 119 -9.54 8.99 -2.69
CA GLY A 119 -8.70 7.86 -3.05
C GLY A 119 -8.55 7.76 -4.57
N VAL A 120 -7.32 7.63 -5.08
CA VAL A 120 -7.04 7.63 -6.51
C VAL A 120 -6.29 6.37 -6.93
N ARG A 121 -6.79 5.71 -7.96
CA ARG A 121 -6.10 4.64 -8.67
C ARG A 121 -6.01 4.98 -10.16
N THR A 122 -4.81 5.27 -10.62
CA THR A 122 -4.53 5.68 -12.00
C THR A 122 -3.18 5.13 -12.46
N ALA A 123 -2.96 5.06 -13.77
CA ALA A 123 -1.67 4.68 -14.34
C ALA A 123 -0.59 5.77 -14.14
N SER A 124 -0.99 7.04 -14.03
CA SER A 124 -0.07 8.16 -13.92
C SER A 124 0.12 8.58 -12.45
N HIS A 125 1.34 8.48 -11.94
CA HIS A 125 1.68 9.00 -10.63
C HIS A 125 1.62 10.54 -10.59
N ASP A 126 1.98 11.19 -11.67
CA ASP A 126 1.92 12.65 -11.80
C ASP A 126 0.50 13.18 -11.66
N ASP A 127 -0.50 12.45 -12.17
CA ASP A 127 -1.92 12.80 -11.96
C ASP A 127 -2.30 12.77 -10.49
N ILE A 128 -1.80 11.80 -9.72
CA ILE A 128 -2.04 11.74 -8.28
C ILE A 128 -1.42 12.94 -7.56
N VAL A 129 -0.21 13.33 -7.97
CA VAL A 129 0.47 14.51 -7.43
C VAL A 129 -0.31 15.77 -7.76
N GLU A 130 -0.80 15.93 -9.00
CA GLU A 130 -1.61 17.07 -9.42
C GLU A 130 -2.94 17.12 -8.63
N ILE A 131 -3.63 15.98 -8.48
CA ILE A 131 -4.85 15.89 -7.65
C ILE A 131 -4.56 16.31 -6.22
N ALA A 132 -3.46 15.82 -5.62
CA ALA A 132 -3.08 16.17 -4.26
C ALA A 132 -2.74 17.65 -4.10
N GLN A 133 -2.13 18.29 -5.08
CA GLN A 133 -1.79 19.70 -5.04
C GLN A 133 -3.01 20.62 -5.14
N ASN A 134 -4.04 20.20 -5.87
CA ASN A 134 -5.21 21.02 -6.16
C ASN A 134 -6.42 20.71 -5.27
N SER A 135 -6.47 19.55 -4.62
CA SER A 135 -7.58 19.18 -3.73
C SER A 135 -7.44 19.80 -2.35
N PRO A 136 -8.49 20.41 -1.77
CA PRO A 136 -8.52 20.81 -0.37
C PRO A 136 -8.64 19.59 0.58
N ALA A 137 -9.18 18.45 0.12
CA ALA A 137 -9.26 17.22 0.90
C ALA A 137 -7.96 16.40 0.78
N PRO A 138 -7.57 15.62 1.81
CA PRO A 138 -6.48 14.64 1.72
C PRO A 138 -6.64 13.66 0.57
N VAL A 139 -5.51 13.30 -0.06
CA VAL A 139 -5.47 12.35 -1.18
C VAL A 139 -4.67 11.10 -0.80
N VAL A 140 -5.20 9.95 -1.18
CA VAL A 140 -4.59 8.62 -0.97
C VAL A 140 -4.33 7.94 -2.30
N ASN A 141 -3.08 7.58 -2.55
CA ASN A 141 -2.70 6.75 -3.69
C ASN A 141 -3.13 5.28 -3.44
N PHE A 142 -4.13 4.84 -4.20
CA PHE A 142 -4.61 3.45 -4.20
C PHE A 142 -3.84 2.54 -5.17
N MET A 143 -2.99 3.05 -5.96
CA MET A 143 -1.96 2.51 -6.84
C MET A 143 -1.76 3.42 -8.05
N SER A 144 -0.51 3.68 -8.38
CA SER A 144 -0.05 4.25 -9.64
C SER A 144 0.95 3.31 -10.33
N ASP A 145 1.52 3.73 -11.45
CA ASP A 145 2.64 3.06 -12.10
C ASP A 145 3.92 3.07 -11.26
N ASN A 146 4.06 4.02 -10.35
CA ASN A 146 5.27 4.25 -9.56
C ASN A 146 5.23 3.64 -8.15
N ASP A 147 4.10 3.67 -7.46
CA ASP A 147 4.01 3.23 -6.05
C ASP A 147 2.59 2.75 -5.69
N HIS A 148 2.53 1.87 -4.67
CA HIS A 148 1.29 1.38 -4.07
C HIS A 148 1.37 1.47 -2.53
N PRO A 149 1.37 2.68 -1.94
CA PRO A 149 1.66 2.88 -0.52
C PRO A 149 0.67 2.18 0.42
N THR A 150 -0.59 2.05 0.02
CA THR A 150 -1.59 1.31 0.81
C THR A 150 -1.33 -0.20 0.82
N GLN A 151 -0.69 -0.75 -0.24
CA GLN A 151 -0.19 -2.14 -0.23
C GLN A 151 1.00 -2.26 0.72
N ALA A 152 1.99 -1.36 0.63
CA ALA A 152 3.15 -1.36 1.52
C ALA A 152 2.76 -1.35 3.00
N LEU A 153 1.77 -0.53 3.38
CA LEU A 153 1.25 -0.53 4.75
C LEU A 153 0.56 -1.85 5.10
N GLY A 154 -0.23 -2.43 4.18
CA GLY A 154 -0.84 -3.75 4.36
C GLY A 154 0.20 -4.86 4.53
N ASP A 155 1.33 -4.76 3.81
CA ASP A 155 2.46 -5.67 3.90
C ASP A 155 3.18 -5.51 5.24
N LEU A 156 3.40 -4.27 5.72
CA LEU A 156 3.96 -4.01 7.05
C LEU A 156 3.11 -4.63 8.16
N ILE A 157 1.79 -4.45 8.08
CA ILE A 157 0.85 -5.05 9.03
C ILE A 157 0.98 -6.58 9.00
N THR A 158 1.03 -7.17 7.80
CA THR A 158 1.16 -8.61 7.62
C THR A 158 2.50 -9.13 8.15
N ILE A 159 3.60 -8.47 7.84
CA ILE A 159 4.92 -8.81 8.37
C ILE A 159 4.91 -8.78 9.91
N LYS A 160 4.33 -7.73 10.53
CA LYS A 160 4.21 -7.63 12.00
C LYS A 160 3.40 -8.76 12.61
N GLU A 161 2.32 -9.21 11.95
CA GLU A 161 1.48 -10.32 12.42
C GLU A 161 2.18 -11.69 12.34
N PHE A 162 3.09 -11.87 11.38
CA PHE A 162 3.82 -13.12 11.16
C PHE A 162 5.29 -13.05 11.58
N LEU A 163 5.69 -11.96 12.24
CA LEU A 163 7.06 -11.80 12.72
C LEU A 163 7.35 -12.89 13.79
N PRO A 164 8.44 -13.65 13.65
CA PRO A 164 8.82 -14.63 14.67
C PRO A 164 9.02 -13.96 16.04
N GLN A 165 8.59 -14.67 17.09
CA GLN A 165 8.70 -14.15 18.46
C GLN A 165 10.15 -13.75 18.80
N GLY A 166 10.33 -12.53 19.29
CA GLY A 166 11.64 -11.98 19.65
C GLY A 166 12.45 -11.38 18.51
N LYS A 167 12.01 -11.54 17.25
CA LYS A 167 12.64 -10.90 16.08
C LYS A 167 12.18 -9.45 15.94
N LYS A 168 13.10 -8.54 15.65
CA LYS A 168 12.78 -7.13 15.35
C LYS A 168 12.58 -6.94 13.86
N LEU A 169 11.86 -5.90 13.46
CA LEU A 169 11.72 -5.54 12.04
C LEU A 169 13.08 -5.30 11.37
N SER A 170 14.03 -4.70 12.09
CA SER A 170 15.40 -4.49 11.62
C SER A 170 16.16 -5.76 11.27
N ASP A 171 15.73 -6.92 11.77
CA ASP A 171 16.39 -8.20 11.53
C ASP A 171 15.68 -8.99 10.40
N VAL A 172 14.60 -8.45 9.87
CA VAL A 172 13.80 -9.10 8.80
C VAL A 172 14.51 -9.00 7.46
N LYS A 173 14.65 -10.13 6.80
CA LYS A 173 15.08 -10.21 5.41
C LYS A 173 13.88 -10.53 4.51
N LEU A 174 13.52 -9.57 3.65
CA LEU A 174 12.51 -9.74 2.63
C LEU A 174 13.20 -9.92 1.27
N VAL A 175 12.92 -11.03 0.60
CA VAL A 175 13.39 -11.29 -0.76
C VAL A 175 12.23 -11.13 -1.73
N PHE A 176 12.29 -10.12 -2.58
CA PHE A 176 11.36 -9.96 -3.69
C PHE A 176 11.92 -10.71 -4.91
N VAL A 177 11.13 -11.63 -5.44
CA VAL A 177 11.51 -12.47 -6.59
C VAL A 177 10.80 -11.99 -7.83
N GLY A 178 11.55 -11.51 -8.82
CA GLY A 178 10.99 -11.11 -10.12
C GLY A 178 11.33 -9.69 -10.56
N ASP A 179 10.36 -9.07 -11.25
CA ASP A 179 10.49 -7.81 -11.96
C ASP A 179 10.48 -6.57 -11.04
N ALA A 180 10.97 -5.45 -11.58
CA ALA A 180 10.89 -4.12 -10.97
C ALA A 180 9.51 -3.48 -11.17
N THR A 181 8.47 -4.07 -10.60
CA THR A 181 7.12 -3.50 -10.62
C THR A 181 6.94 -2.41 -9.57
N GLN A 182 5.83 -1.64 -9.62
CA GLN A 182 5.46 -0.69 -8.56
C GLN A 182 5.35 -1.37 -7.17
N ILE A 183 5.06 -2.68 -7.11
CA ILE A 183 5.05 -3.43 -5.85
C ILE A 183 6.47 -3.65 -5.33
N THR A 184 7.41 -3.91 -6.22
CA THR A 184 8.83 -4.03 -5.88
C THR A 184 9.37 -2.71 -5.31
N VAL A 185 8.98 -1.59 -5.93
CA VAL A 185 9.32 -0.23 -5.46
C VAL A 185 8.74 0.01 -4.06
N SER A 186 7.46 -0.29 -3.87
CA SER A 186 6.79 -0.13 -2.58
C SER A 186 7.43 -0.98 -1.48
N ALA A 187 7.77 -2.25 -1.79
CA ALA A 187 8.45 -3.16 -0.86
C ALA A 187 9.86 -2.69 -0.52
N LEU A 188 10.60 -2.15 -1.50
CA LEU A 188 11.92 -1.55 -1.29
C LEU A 188 11.86 -0.37 -0.31
N PHE A 189 10.98 0.62 -0.57
CA PHE A 189 10.84 1.78 0.30
C PHE A 189 10.35 1.42 1.69
N LEU A 190 9.41 0.48 1.80
CA LEU A 190 8.97 -0.06 3.09
C LEU A 190 10.14 -0.66 3.88
N CYS A 191 10.92 -1.53 3.25
CA CYS A 191 12.09 -2.14 3.90
C CYS A 191 13.12 -1.09 4.32
N ALA A 192 13.42 -0.14 3.44
CA ALA A 192 14.33 0.95 3.72
C ALA A 192 13.90 1.78 4.93
N GLN A 193 12.62 2.17 5.00
CA GLN A 193 12.07 2.93 6.13
C GLN A 193 12.06 2.15 7.43
N MET A 194 11.71 0.86 7.39
CA MET A 194 11.65 0.03 8.60
C MET A 194 13.03 -0.45 9.08
N GLY A 195 14.09 -0.21 8.28
CA GLY A 195 15.43 -0.69 8.56
C GLY A 195 15.58 -2.20 8.33
N MET A 196 14.74 -2.77 7.46
CA MET A 196 14.76 -4.18 7.06
C MET A 196 15.81 -4.43 5.97
N HIS A 197 16.13 -5.70 5.72
CA HIS A 197 17.00 -6.12 4.64
C HIS A 197 16.17 -6.46 3.40
N PHE A 198 16.25 -5.62 2.37
CA PHE A 198 15.59 -5.84 1.10
C PHE A 198 16.54 -6.53 0.11
N VAL A 199 16.04 -7.56 -0.55
CA VAL A 199 16.74 -8.22 -1.66
C VAL A 199 15.81 -8.32 -2.85
N GLN A 200 16.23 -7.84 -4.03
CA GLN A 200 15.59 -8.23 -5.29
C GLN A 200 16.38 -9.37 -5.91
N TYR A 201 15.74 -10.53 -6.03
CA TYR A 201 16.25 -11.69 -6.77
C TYR A 201 15.53 -11.79 -8.11
N GLY A 202 16.23 -11.40 -9.16
CA GLY A 202 15.67 -11.31 -10.50
C GLY A 202 16.76 -11.17 -11.55
N PRO A 203 16.41 -11.24 -12.86
CA PRO A 203 17.37 -11.01 -13.93
C PRO A 203 17.86 -9.56 -13.90
N LYS A 204 19.13 -9.35 -14.20
CA LYS A 204 19.82 -8.05 -14.09
C LYS A 204 19.10 -6.94 -14.88
N GLU A 205 18.59 -7.26 -16.06
CA GLU A 205 17.86 -6.34 -16.92
C GLU A 205 16.49 -5.92 -16.37
N LYS A 206 16.02 -6.61 -15.36
CA LYS A 206 14.76 -6.36 -14.65
C LYS A 206 14.98 -5.92 -13.20
N HIS A 207 16.18 -5.47 -12.87
CA HIS A 207 16.45 -4.86 -11.57
C HIS A 207 15.88 -3.44 -11.50
N LEU A 208 15.58 -3.01 -10.28
CA LEU A 208 15.13 -1.63 -9.99
C LEU A 208 16.13 -0.59 -10.54
N PRO A 209 15.64 0.51 -11.12
CA PRO A 209 16.50 1.55 -11.69
C PRO A 209 17.30 2.29 -10.61
N MET A 210 18.50 2.77 -11.00
CA MET A 210 19.44 3.42 -10.07
C MET A 210 18.87 4.63 -9.35
N GLU A 211 18.01 5.41 -10.01
CA GLU A 211 17.38 6.58 -9.38
C GLU A 211 16.54 6.19 -8.14
N ILE A 212 15.76 5.12 -8.26
CA ILE A 212 14.96 4.58 -7.15
C ILE A 212 15.87 4.00 -6.06
N LEU A 213 16.92 3.27 -6.48
CA LEU A 213 17.88 2.67 -5.55
C LEU A 213 18.64 3.72 -4.74
N ASP A 214 19.10 4.81 -5.37
CA ASP A 214 19.82 5.89 -4.70
C ASP A 214 18.96 6.60 -3.65
N LYS A 215 17.66 6.81 -3.95
CA LYS A 215 16.70 7.36 -3.00
C LYS A 215 16.49 6.40 -1.83
N ALA A 216 16.25 5.13 -2.11
CA ALA A 216 16.02 4.11 -1.08
C ALA A 216 17.26 3.84 -0.22
N ALA A 217 18.46 3.86 -0.81
CA ALA A 217 19.72 3.64 -0.09
C ALA A 217 19.97 4.68 1.01
N LYS A 218 19.63 5.96 0.76
CA LYS A 218 19.72 7.02 1.77
C LYS A 218 18.79 6.72 2.95
N ILE A 219 17.55 6.36 2.67
CA ILE A 219 16.55 6.03 3.69
C ILE A 219 17.00 4.77 4.47
N ALA A 220 17.49 3.74 3.78
CA ALA A 220 17.97 2.51 4.40
C ALA A 220 19.17 2.78 5.33
N GLN A 221 20.11 3.62 4.90
CA GLN A 221 21.27 4.00 5.72
C GLN A 221 20.85 4.69 7.03
N GLU A 222 19.89 5.61 6.96
CA GLU A 222 19.38 6.33 8.14
C GLU A 222 18.66 5.38 9.12
N ASN A 223 18.04 4.32 8.64
CA ASN A 223 17.23 3.39 9.43
C ASN A 223 17.95 2.06 9.77
N GLY A 224 19.14 1.83 9.24
CA GLY A 224 19.95 0.62 9.49
C GLY A 224 19.59 -0.57 8.59
N GLY A 225 18.85 -0.35 7.50
CA GLY A 225 18.51 -1.38 6.52
C GLY A 225 19.60 -1.61 5.47
N THR A 226 19.43 -2.64 4.66
CA THR A 226 20.31 -2.94 3.51
C THR A 226 19.50 -3.23 2.26
N ILE A 227 20.10 -2.94 1.10
CA ILE A 227 19.49 -3.21 -0.22
C ILE A 227 20.49 -4.04 -1.03
N THR A 228 20.01 -5.13 -1.61
CA THR A 228 20.81 -6.04 -2.46
C THR A 228 20.01 -6.41 -3.70
N LEU A 229 20.66 -6.38 -4.86
CA LEU A 229 20.10 -6.90 -6.12
C LEU A 229 21.00 -8.03 -6.61
N SER A 230 20.43 -9.15 -7.04
CA SER A 230 21.21 -10.31 -7.40
C SER A 230 20.48 -11.26 -8.35
N GLU A 231 21.25 -11.94 -9.19
CA GLU A 231 20.83 -13.12 -9.95
C GLU A 231 21.29 -14.44 -9.31
N ASP A 232 22.07 -14.36 -8.22
CA ASP A 232 22.57 -15.53 -7.49
C ASP A 232 21.55 -15.96 -6.43
N GLU A 233 21.09 -17.20 -6.53
CA GLU A 233 20.11 -17.79 -5.62
C GLU A 233 20.58 -17.89 -4.16
N LYS A 234 21.88 -17.74 -3.88
CA LYS A 234 22.40 -17.68 -2.51
C LYS A 234 21.81 -16.54 -1.70
N VAL A 235 21.31 -15.49 -2.35
CA VAL A 235 20.65 -14.39 -1.65
C VAL A 235 19.31 -14.79 -1.00
N LEU A 236 18.77 -15.97 -1.36
CA LEU A 236 17.58 -16.53 -0.73
C LEU A 236 17.84 -17.05 0.69
N GLU A 237 19.09 -17.42 1.03
CA GLU A 237 19.41 -17.96 2.35
C GLU A 237 18.96 -17.02 3.46
N ASP A 238 18.40 -17.58 4.52
CA ASP A 238 17.88 -16.89 5.71
C ASP A 238 16.74 -15.87 5.45
N ALA A 239 16.09 -15.90 4.28
CA ALA A 239 14.93 -15.08 4.03
C ALA A 239 13.79 -15.40 5.02
N ASP A 240 13.19 -14.36 5.59
CA ASP A 240 12.00 -14.48 6.43
C ASP A 240 10.73 -14.46 5.59
N PHE A 241 10.74 -13.60 4.58
CA PHE A 241 9.64 -13.44 3.64
C PHE A 241 10.17 -13.53 2.22
N VAL A 242 9.49 -14.33 1.40
CA VAL A 242 9.65 -14.37 -0.04
C VAL A 242 8.41 -13.77 -0.66
N TYR A 243 8.57 -12.71 -1.43
CA TYR A 243 7.49 -11.95 -2.04
C TYR A 243 7.65 -11.97 -3.56
N THR A 244 6.56 -12.11 -4.30
CA THR A 244 6.55 -11.97 -5.76
C THR A 244 5.29 -11.26 -6.23
N ASP A 245 5.32 -10.77 -7.45
CA ASP A 245 4.19 -10.24 -8.21
C ASP A 245 4.14 -10.90 -9.58
N VAL A 246 3.08 -10.68 -10.34
CA VAL A 246 2.97 -11.13 -11.72
C VAL A 246 4.14 -10.61 -12.56
N TRP A 247 4.64 -11.40 -13.50
CA TRP A 247 5.77 -11.00 -14.34
C TRP A 247 5.37 -10.01 -15.44
N TYR A 248 4.08 -9.95 -15.78
CA TYR A 248 3.53 -8.98 -16.72
C TYR A 248 2.34 -8.27 -16.06
N GLY A 249 2.55 -6.99 -15.78
CA GLY A 249 1.62 -6.17 -15.02
C GLY A 249 0.61 -5.42 -15.89
N LEU A 250 -0.30 -4.71 -15.23
CA LEU A 250 -1.32 -3.89 -15.89
C LEU A 250 -0.74 -2.72 -16.68
N TYR A 251 0.44 -2.27 -16.31
CA TYR A 251 1.09 -1.08 -16.89
C TYR A 251 2.24 -1.44 -17.84
N ASP A 252 2.71 -2.69 -17.82
CA ASP A 252 3.78 -3.15 -18.67
C ASP A 252 3.21 -3.76 -19.95
N GLN A 253 3.48 -3.13 -21.09
CA GLN A 253 3.06 -3.56 -22.42
C GLN A 253 4.27 -3.72 -23.36
N GLU A 254 5.50 -3.70 -22.82
CA GLU A 254 6.71 -3.75 -23.64
C GLU A 254 6.93 -5.14 -24.26
N HIS A 255 6.50 -6.19 -23.57
CA HIS A 255 6.74 -7.57 -23.98
C HIS A 255 5.45 -8.39 -24.00
N SER A 256 5.41 -9.40 -24.86
CA SER A 256 4.38 -10.43 -24.84
C SER A 256 4.54 -11.35 -23.62
N LYS A 257 3.48 -12.05 -23.25
CA LYS A 257 3.51 -13.09 -22.21
C LYS A 257 4.63 -14.11 -22.43
N ASP A 258 4.81 -14.57 -23.68
CA ASP A 258 5.82 -15.57 -24.03
C ASP A 258 7.25 -15.05 -23.84
N GLU A 259 7.47 -13.76 -24.04
CA GLU A 259 8.77 -13.10 -23.79
C GLU A 259 9.04 -13.02 -22.29
N TYR A 260 8.08 -12.60 -21.48
CA TYR A 260 8.21 -12.63 -20.03
C TYR A 260 8.47 -14.04 -19.50
N MET A 261 7.75 -15.05 -20.00
CA MET A 261 8.01 -16.44 -19.63
C MET A 261 9.44 -16.87 -19.92
N LYS A 262 10.03 -16.46 -21.03
CA LYS A 262 11.44 -16.77 -21.35
C LYS A 262 12.44 -16.09 -20.42
N ILE A 263 12.14 -14.89 -19.94
CA ILE A 263 12.98 -14.12 -19.04
C ILE A 263 13.00 -14.75 -17.64
N PHE A 264 11.82 -15.11 -17.13
CA PHE A 264 11.68 -15.47 -15.72
C PHE A 264 11.60 -16.97 -15.45
N TYR A 265 10.94 -17.74 -16.32
CA TYR A 265 10.70 -19.16 -16.11
C TYR A 265 11.88 -20.01 -16.60
N PRO A 266 12.29 -21.08 -15.89
CA PRO A 266 11.76 -21.51 -14.58
C PRO A 266 12.50 -20.90 -13.37
N LYS A 267 13.60 -20.17 -13.60
CA LYS A 267 14.59 -19.77 -12.60
C LYS A 267 13.98 -18.93 -11.47
N TYR A 268 13.06 -18.03 -11.81
CA TYR A 268 12.46 -17.08 -10.86
C TYR A 268 11.02 -17.42 -10.48
N GLN A 269 10.54 -18.62 -10.87
CA GLN A 269 9.27 -19.12 -10.36
C GLN A 269 9.38 -19.45 -8.87
N VAL A 270 8.50 -18.90 -8.05
CA VAL A 270 8.44 -19.26 -6.63
C VAL A 270 7.71 -20.59 -6.48
N ASN A 271 8.49 -21.64 -6.24
CA ASN A 271 8.05 -23.01 -6.03
C ASN A 271 8.63 -23.55 -4.71
N ASP A 272 8.29 -24.79 -4.36
CA ASP A 272 8.76 -25.41 -3.12
C ASP A 272 10.28 -25.56 -3.06
N GLU A 273 10.95 -25.79 -4.21
CA GLU A 273 12.40 -25.87 -4.30
C GLU A 273 13.07 -24.52 -4.02
N LEU A 274 12.53 -23.43 -4.59
CA LEU A 274 13.01 -22.06 -4.31
C LEU A 274 12.84 -21.72 -2.82
N LEU A 275 11.68 -22.02 -2.25
CA LEU A 275 11.45 -21.79 -0.82
C LEU A 275 12.37 -22.65 0.08
N ALA A 276 12.76 -23.84 -0.35
CA ALA A 276 13.72 -24.67 0.38
C ALA A 276 15.13 -24.04 0.40
N LYS A 277 15.52 -23.30 -0.64
CA LYS A 277 16.82 -22.59 -0.71
C LYS A 277 16.96 -21.51 0.35
N THR A 278 15.87 -21.03 0.95
CA THR A 278 15.96 -20.10 2.09
C THR A 278 16.58 -20.73 3.33
N LYS A 279 16.60 -22.05 3.43
CA LYS A 279 17.04 -22.79 4.63
C LYS A 279 16.31 -22.40 5.93
N ASN A 280 15.29 -21.54 5.82
CA ASN A 280 14.48 -21.08 6.93
C ASN A 280 13.15 -21.86 6.97
N PRO A 281 12.93 -22.75 7.94
CA PRO A 281 11.68 -23.52 8.05
C PRO A 281 10.45 -22.63 8.29
N SER A 282 10.66 -21.43 8.84
CA SER A 282 9.61 -20.47 9.20
C SER A 282 9.33 -19.45 8.08
N VAL A 283 10.02 -19.53 6.93
CA VAL A 283 9.83 -18.61 5.81
C VAL A 283 8.36 -18.51 5.41
N LYS A 284 7.90 -17.29 5.14
CA LYS A 284 6.54 -17.00 4.67
C LYS A 284 6.56 -16.54 3.23
N PHE A 285 5.56 -16.98 2.48
CA PHE A 285 5.33 -16.55 1.10
C PHE A 285 4.27 -15.46 1.04
N MET A 286 4.55 -14.40 0.30
CA MET A 286 3.70 -13.23 0.07
C MET A 286 3.44 -13.01 -1.42
N HIS A 287 2.27 -12.47 -1.76
CA HIS A 287 1.87 -12.05 -3.10
C HIS A 287 0.76 -10.99 -3.00
N CYS A 288 0.90 -9.87 -3.70
CA CYS A 288 -0.10 -8.78 -3.66
C CYS A 288 -1.45 -9.16 -4.29
N LEU A 289 -1.47 -10.23 -5.11
CA LEU A 289 -2.59 -10.70 -5.92
C LEU A 289 -3.11 -9.67 -6.98
N PRO A 290 -3.59 -10.14 -8.15
CA PRO A 290 -3.87 -11.53 -8.53
C PRO A 290 -2.59 -12.32 -8.81
N ALA A 291 -2.61 -13.63 -8.63
CA ALA A 291 -1.50 -14.52 -8.97
C ALA A 291 -1.85 -15.37 -10.21
N ASN A 292 -0.88 -15.54 -11.11
CA ASN A 292 -0.97 -16.48 -12.22
C ASN A 292 -0.36 -17.81 -11.78
N ARG A 293 -1.23 -18.76 -11.41
CA ARG A 293 -0.82 -20.08 -10.92
C ARG A 293 0.04 -20.79 -11.97
N ASP A 294 1.14 -21.40 -11.49
CA ASP A 294 2.12 -22.13 -12.28
C ASP A 294 2.93 -21.27 -13.27
N GLU A 295 2.81 -19.93 -13.13
CA GLU A 295 3.69 -18.97 -13.78
C GLU A 295 4.68 -18.41 -12.74
N GLU A 296 4.46 -17.23 -12.15
CA GLU A 296 5.36 -16.66 -11.15
C GLU A 296 5.36 -17.43 -9.81
N VAL A 297 4.29 -18.17 -9.52
CA VAL A 297 4.16 -18.99 -8.31
C VAL A 297 3.41 -20.28 -8.60
N THR A 298 3.89 -21.40 -8.05
CA THR A 298 3.16 -22.67 -8.15
C THR A 298 1.92 -22.69 -7.25
N ALA A 299 0.90 -23.46 -7.66
CA ALA A 299 -0.29 -23.67 -6.86
C ALA A 299 0.04 -24.26 -5.48
N SER A 300 1.04 -25.15 -5.38
CA SER A 300 1.49 -25.75 -4.11
C SER A 300 2.02 -24.72 -3.11
N VAL A 301 2.74 -23.71 -3.58
CA VAL A 301 3.23 -22.61 -2.73
C VAL A 301 2.11 -21.66 -2.38
N LEU A 302 1.32 -21.22 -3.36
CA LEU A 302 0.23 -20.25 -3.16
C LEU A 302 -0.81 -20.73 -2.13
N ASP A 303 -1.17 -22.02 -2.18
CA ASP A 303 -2.14 -22.65 -1.27
C ASP A 303 -1.47 -23.38 -0.09
N GLY A 304 -0.14 -23.34 -0.03
CA GLY A 304 0.67 -24.06 0.96
C GLY A 304 0.68 -23.41 2.35
N LYS A 305 1.17 -24.17 3.34
CA LYS A 305 1.23 -23.72 4.76
C LYS A 305 2.16 -22.51 4.99
N LYS A 306 3.10 -22.24 4.10
CA LYS A 306 4.01 -21.09 4.16
C LYS A 306 3.36 -19.82 3.60
N SER A 307 2.30 -19.96 2.81
CA SER A 307 1.58 -18.85 2.21
C SER A 307 0.78 -18.06 3.24
N ILE A 308 0.94 -16.75 3.20
CA ILE A 308 0.17 -15.79 4.01
C ILE A 308 -0.58 -14.80 3.11
N VAL A 309 -0.74 -15.12 1.84
CA VAL A 309 -1.33 -14.23 0.82
C VAL A 309 -2.76 -13.82 1.15
N TRP A 310 -3.55 -14.71 1.75
CA TRP A 310 -4.94 -14.39 2.10
C TRP A 310 -5.03 -13.43 3.26
N GLN A 311 -4.12 -13.56 4.26
CA GLN A 311 -4.00 -12.60 5.34
C GLN A 311 -3.49 -11.25 4.85
N GLN A 312 -2.49 -11.27 3.96
CA GLN A 312 -1.98 -10.07 3.28
C GLN A 312 -3.10 -9.36 2.50
N ALA A 313 -3.90 -10.09 1.73
CA ALA A 313 -5.04 -9.54 1.01
C ALA A 313 -6.09 -8.91 1.96
N ALA A 314 -6.39 -9.56 3.08
CA ALA A 314 -7.29 -9.02 4.10
C ALA A 314 -6.74 -7.75 4.77
N ASN A 315 -5.42 -7.65 4.93
CA ASN A 315 -4.75 -6.49 5.54
C ASN A 315 -4.76 -5.24 4.64
N LYS A 316 -5.10 -5.33 3.36
CA LYS A 316 -5.40 -4.13 2.53
C LYS A 316 -6.51 -3.30 3.17
N LYS A 317 -7.59 -3.94 3.63
CA LYS A 317 -8.66 -3.25 4.34
C LYS A 317 -8.19 -2.67 5.68
N THR A 318 -7.33 -3.38 6.38
CA THR A 318 -6.75 -2.91 7.66
C THR A 318 -5.88 -1.66 7.43
N ALA A 319 -5.09 -1.63 6.39
CA ALA A 319 -4.30 -0.47 5.99
C ALA A 319 -5.19 0.74 5.66
N MET A 320 -6.27 0.54 4.87
CA MET A 320 -7.21 1.61 4.53
C MET A 320 -7.87 2.22 5.78
N ARG A 321 -8.29 1.39 6.76
CA ARG A 321 -8.83 1.90 8.03
C ARG A 321 -7.85 2.81 8.76
N ALA A 322 -6.59 2.41 8.83
CA ALA A 322 -5.54 3.18 9.48
C ALA A 322 -5.27 4.51 8.76
N VAL A 323 -5.10 4.47 7.43
CA VAL A 323 -4.82 5.66 6.62
C VAL A 323 -5.97 6.67 6.71
N PHE A 324 -7.20 6.24 6.51
CA PHE A 324 -8.36 7.14 6.56
C PHE A 324 -8.53 7.77 7.95
N THR A 325 -8.38 6.97 9.00
CA THR A 325 -8.44 7.49 10.38
C THR A 325 -7.34 8.51 10.63
N TYR A 326 -6.10 8.19 10.24
CA TYR A 326 -4.96 9.09 10.45
C TYR A 326 -5.08 10.41 9.70
N LEU A 327 -5.48 10.37 8.43
CA LEU A 327 -5.58 11.58 7.60
C LEU A 327 -6.74 12.48 8.03
N LEU A 328 -7.84 11.92 8.58
CA LEU A 328 -9.02 12.67 8.96
C LEU A 328 -9.08 13.03 10.46
N LYS A 329 -8.33 12.35 11.32
CA LYS A 329 -8.30 12.62 12.77
C LYS A 329 -6.92 12.95 13.33
N GLY A 330 -5.86 12.69 12.56
CA GLY A 330 -4.47 12.90 13.00
C GLY A 330 -3.96 11.83 13.96
N LYS A 331 -2.77 12.06 14.50
CA LYS A 331 -2.12 11.22 15.51
C LYS A 331 -2.47 11.76 16.89
N SER A 332 -3.56 11.32 17.49
CA SER A 332 -3.90 11.69 18.85
C SER A 332 -4.09 10.47 19.76
N LEU A 333 -3.85 10.64 21.05
CA LEU A 333 -4.17 9.62 22.06
C LEU A 333 -5.67 9.38 22.16
N ASP A 334 -6.48 10.39 21.85
CA ASP A 334 -7.94 10.31 21.90
C ASP A 334 -8.47 9.32 20.86
N VAL A 335 -7.89 9.29 19.65
CA VAL A 335 -8.25 8.28 18.63
C VAL A 335 -8.01 6.86 19.13
N LEU A 336 -6.91 6.63 19.86
CA LEU A 336 -6.62 5.31 20.45
C LEU A 336 -7.56 4.98 21.60
N ASN A 337 -8.05 5.97 22.34
CA ASN A 337 -9.03 5.80 23.43
C ASN A 337 -10.43 5.52 22.86
N GLU A 338 -10.85 6.21 21.81
CA GLU A 338 -12.12 5.94 21.12
C GLU A 338 -12.25 4.50 20.59
N ILE A 339 -11.13 3.79 20.40
CA ILE A 339 -11.11 2.39 19.96
C ILE A 339 -11.30 1.43 21.14
N THR A 340 -11.01 1.85 22.36
CA THR A 340 -10.99 0.97 23.56
C THR A 340 -12.23 1.05 24.40
N ASP A 341 -13.06 2.06 24.23
CA ASP A 341 -14.35 2.28 24.91
C ASP A 341 -15.52 1.74 24.06
#